data_9f0411cfc38cf500fcc833c0829f6004
#
_entry.id   9f0411cfc38cf500fcc833c0829f6004
#
_cell.length_a   1.000
_cell.length_b   1.000
_cell.length_c   1.000
_cell.angle_alpha   90.00
_cell.angle_beta   90.00
_cell.angle_gamma   90.00
#
_symmetry.space_group_name_H-M   'P 1'
#
loop_
_entity.id
_entity.type
_entity.pdbx_description
1 polymer ?
#
loop_
_entity_poly.entity_id
_entity_poly.type
_entity_poly.pdbx_seq_one_letter_code
_entity_poly.pdbx_strand_id
1 'polypeptide(L)'
;MSIRNRTTEFCDRFGLRVPILLAPMAGASAPALSIAIANAGGLGACGALLMARTEIVAWANEVRAASSGSFQINLWIPDPSPVRNAAHEKLVRDFLANWGPVVAQDAGDARPPDFTAQCEALLEARPPIVSSVMGLYSSEFVDRLKSLGIAWFANTSTVAESKAAEAAGADVVVVQGMEAGGHRGCFDSIKAEREMVGLAALVPAVVDAVRIPVVATGGIADGRGVAAALAL
;
A
#
# COMPACT_ATOMS: atom_id res chain seq x y z
N MET A 1 -18.10 16.22 13.64
CA MET A 1 -17.03 17.04 12.98
C MET A 1 -17.39 17.23 11.52
N SER A 2 -17.21 18.42 10.93
CA SER A 2 -17.56 18.62 9.50
C SER A 2 -16.51 17.92 8.61
N ILE A 3 -16.89 17.57 7.36
CA ILE A 3 -15.98 16.99 6.36
C ILE A 3 -14.76 17.89 6.18
N ARG A 4 -14.97 19.21 6.09
CA ARG A 4 -13.89 20.18 5.94
C ARG A 4 -12.86 20.10 7.08
N ASN A 5 -13.31 19.97 8.31
CA ASN A 5 -12.38 19.90 9.46
C ASN A 5 -11.57 18.59 9.46
N ARG A 6 -12.21 17.47 9.15
CA ARG A 6 -11.50 16.16 9.06
C ARG A 6 -10.41 16.15 7.99
N THR A 7 -10.72 16.66 6.80
CA THR A 7 -9.74 16.75 5.71
C THR A 7 -8.61 17.72 6.00
N THR A 8 -8.90 18.86 6.65
CA THR A 8 -7.87 19.82 7.06
C THR A 8 -6.92 19.21 8.07
N GLU A 9 -7.42 18.60 9.15
CA GLU A 9 -6.59 17.94 10.15
C GLU A 9 -5.71 16.82 9.55
N PHE A 10 -6.25 16.02 8.63
CA PHE A 10 -5.48 15.01 7.91
C PHE A 10 -4.37 15.64 7.06
N CYS A 11 -4.70 16.66 6.28
CA CYS A 11 -3.73 17.36 5.44
C CYS A 11 -2.62 18.02 6.26
N ASP A 12 -2.98 18.71 7.35
CA ASP A 12 -2.02 19.36 8.24
C ASP A 12 -1.07 18.34 8.89
N ARG A 13 -1.63 17.20 9.36
CA ARG A 13 -0.84 16.13 9.99
C ARG A 13 0.21 15.56 9.06
N PHE A 14 -0.10 15.41 7.77
CA PHE A 14 0.77 14.73 6.79
C PHE A 14 1.43 15.68 5.79
N GLY A 15 1.32 17.00 5.99
CA GLY A 15 1.97 18.00 5.15
C GLY A 15 1.40 18.07 3.74
N LEU A 16 0.08 17.90 3.58
CA LEU A 16 -0.63 17.90 2.30
C LEU A 16 -1.44 19.19 2.12
N ARG A 17 -1.64 19.62 0.87
CA ARG A 17 -2.57 20.70 0.51
C ARG A 17 -3.95 20.18 0.11
N VAL A 18 -4.00 18.96 -0.40
CA VAL A 18 -5.23 18.27 -0.82
C VAL A 18 -5.23 16.83 -0.31
N PRO A 19 -6.38 16.27 0.11
CA PRO A 19 -6.47 14.90 0.63
C PRO A 19 -6.49 13.86 -0.51
N ILE A 20 -5.51 13.95 -1.42
CA ILE A 20 -5.38 13.06 -2.58
C ILE A 20 -4.02 12.38 -2.51
N LEU A 21 -4.05 11.06 -2.48
CA LEU A 21 -2.88 10.22 -2.34
C LEU A 21 -2.67 9.42 -3.63
N LEU A 22 -1.43 9.39 -4.12
CA LEU A 22 -1.05 8.47 -5.19
C LEU A 22 -1.05 7.04 -4.64
N ALA A 23 -1.67 6.12 -5.36
CA ALA A 23 -1.58 4.70 -5.03
C ALA A 23 -0.15 4.19 -5.30
N PRO A 24 0.44 3.40 -4.39
CA PRO A 24 1.72 2.74 -4.66
C PRO A 24 1.56 1.70 -5.78
N MET A 25 2.33 1.83 -6.85
CA MET A 25 2.26 0.93 -8.01
C MET A 25 3.66 0.45 -8.36
N ALA A 26 3.97 -0.81 -8.05
CA ALA A 26 5.26 -1.40 -8.37
C ALA A 26 5.55 -1.32 -9.88
N GLY A 27 6.72 -0.80 -10.25
CA GLY A 27 7.13 -0.59 -11.63
C GLY A 27 6.46 0.58 -12.37
N ALA A 28 5.37 1.15 -11.85
CA ALA A 28 4.66 2.26 -12.48
C ALA A 28 4.79 3.60 -11.72
N SER A 29 5.15 3.57 -10.44
CA SER A 29 5.39 4.78 -9.63
C SER A 29 6.84 5.25 -9.78
N ALA A 30 7.19 5.74 -10.96
CA ALA A 30 8.50 6.39 -11.16
C ALA A 30 8.64 7.61 -10.24
N PRO A 31 9.85 7.98 -9.80
CA PRO A 31 10.09 9.16 -8.95
C PRO A 31 9.44 10.43 -9.52
N ALA A 32 9.51 10.63 -10.83
CA ALA A 32 8.96 11.81 -11.50
C ALA A 32 7.43 11.98 -11.29
N LEU A 33 6.66 10.87 -11.30
CA LEU A 33 5.22 10.93 -11.01
C LEU A 33 4.97 11.33 -9.57
N SER A 34 5.68 10.71 -8.62
CA SER A 34 5.56 11.03 -7.20
C SER A 34 5.96 12.47 -6.88
N ILE A 35 7.03 12.96 -7.49
CA ILE A 35 7.48 14.37 -7.40
C ILE A 35 6.38 15.31 -7.92
N ALA A 36 5.78 15.01 -9.07
CA ALA A 36 4.72 15.84 -9.63
C ALA A 36 3.49 15.91 -8.70
N ILE A 37 3.06 14.79 -8.13
CA ILE A 37 1.94 14.74 -7.18
C ILE A 37 2.27 15.46 -5.87
N ALA A 38 3.45 15.25 -5.33
CA ALA A 38 3.90 15.91 -4.10
C ALA A 38 4.00 17.45 -4.29
N ASN A 39 4.53 17.91 -5.42
CA ASN A 39 4.59 19.33 -5.78
C ASN A 39 3.19 19.93 -6.03
N ALA A 40 2.23 19.13 -6.50
CA ALA A 40 0.83 19.53 -6.59
C ALA A 40 0.10 19.57 -5.23
N GLY A 41 0.76 19.11 -4.15
CA GLY A 41 0.25 19.15 -2.77
C GLY A 41 -0.51 17.91 -2.34
N GLY A 42 -0.46 16.83 -3.13
CA GLY A 42 -0.91 15.51 -2.75
C GLY A 42 0.21 14.67 -2.11
N LEU A 43 -0.04 13.39 -1.85
CA LEU A 43 0.95 12.44 -1.35
C LEU A 43 1.57 11.65 -2.50
N GLY A 44 2.88 11.74 -2.70
CA GLY A 44 3.62 10.87 -3.62
C GLY A 44 3.69 9.43 -3.09
N ALA A 45 3.95 8.43 -3.96
CA ALA A 45 4.03 7.04 -3.53
C ALA A 45 5.04 6.20 -4.32
N CYS A 46 5.70 5.29 -3.63
CA CYS A 46 6.53 4.24 -4.19
C CYS A 46 5.94 2.86 -3.88
N GLY A 47 5.80 2.00 -4.89
CA GLY A 47 5.56 0.57 -4.69
C GLY A 47 6.89 -0.19 -4.73
N ALA A 48 7.43 -0.54 -3.56
CA ALA A 48 8.81 -1.04 -3.45
C ALA A 48 8.90 -2.58 -3.42
N LEU A 49 7.85 -3.32 -3.78
CA LEU A 49 7.80 -4.79 -3.73
C LEU A 49 9.05 -5.46 -4.31
N LEU A 50 9.50 -5.02 -5.49
CA LEU A 50 10.61 -5.63 -6.23
C LEU A 50 11.94 -4.89 -6.06
N MET A 51 11.99 -3.87 -5.21
CA MET A 51 13.18 -3.03 -5.03
C MET A 51 14.13 -3.61 -3.99
N ALA A 52 15.40 -3.61 -4.30
CA ALA A 52 16.46 -3.88 -3.33
C ALA A 52 16.62 -2.69 -2.36
N ARG A 53 17.29 -2.93 -1.22
CA ARG A 53 17.56 -1.90 -0.20
C ARG A 53 18.13 -0.60 -0.79
N THR A 54 19.13 -0.70 -1.65
CA THR A 54 19.81 0.45 -2.26
C THR A 54 18.88 1.25 -3.18
N GLU A 55 17.97 0.57 -3.88
CA GLU A 55 17.01 1.20 -4.78
C GLU A 55 15.94 1.97 -4.00
N ILE A 56 15.46 1.44 -2.87
CA ILE A 56 14.50 2.12 -1.98
C ILE A 56 15.10 3.43 -1.46
N VAL A 57 16.34 3.37 -0.96
CA VAL A 57 17.05 4.55 -0.44
C VAL A 57 17.31 5.57 -1.56
N ALA A 58 17.74 5.11 -2.74
CA ALA A 58 17.99 5.98 -3.90
C ALA A 58 16.70 6.68 -4.35
N TRP A 59 15.58 5.95 -4.44
CA TRP A 59 14.27 6.51 -4.78
C TRP A 59 13.84 7.63 -3.82
N ALA A 60 13.96 7.38 -2.52
CA ALA A 60 13.62 8.37 -1.50
C ALA A 60 14.48 9.63 -1.59
N ASN A 61 15.78 9.47 -1.85
CA ASN A 61 16.70 10.58 -2.01
C ASN A 61 16.40 11.40 -3.27
N GLU A 62 16.05 10.75 -4.39
CA GLU A 62 15.66 11.44 -5.63
C GLU A 62 14.41 12.29 -5.42
N VAL A 63 13.38 11.76 -4.77
CA VAL A 63 12.15 12.52 -4.47
C VAL A 63 12.45 13.72 -3.58
N ARG A 64 13.25 13.56 -2.51
CA ARG A 64 13.62 14.67 -1.63
C ARG A 64 14.45 15.75 -2.31
N ALA A 65 15.28 15.38 -3.26
CA ALA A 65 16.08 16.34 -4.01
C ALA A 65 15.23 17.24 -4.93
N ALA A 66 14.06 16.76 -5.36
CA ALA A 66 13.20 17.43 -6.35
C ALA A 66 11.84 17.92 -5.78
N SER A 67 11.53 17.58 -4.52
CA SER A 67 10.28 17.99 -3.87
C SER A 67 10.44 18.12 -2.36
N SER A 68 9.79 19.14 -1.79
CA SER A 68 9.58 19.27 -0.34
C SER A 68 8.26 18.65 0.12
N GLY A 69 7.47 18.09 -0.79
CA GLY A 69 6.18 17.47 -0.46
C GLY A 69 6.32 16.08 0.15
N SER A 70 5.24 15.63 0.78
CA SER A 70 5.19 14.33 1.43
C SER A 70 5.08 13.18 0.44
N PHE A 71 5.65 12.04 0.82
CA PHE A 71 5.55 10.79 0.06
C PHE A 71 5.51 9.58 0.99
N GLN A 72 5.05 8.45 0.46
CA GLN A 72 5.05 7.16 1.12
C GLN A 72 5.86 6.12 0.35
N ILE A 73 6.38 5.13 1.06
CA ILE A 73 6.96 3.92 0.47
C ILE A 73 6.17 2.71 0.97
N ASN A 74 5.68 1.91 0.02
CA ASN A 74 4.85 0.74 0.30
C ASN A 74 5.67 -0.54 0.19
N LEU A 75 5.50 -1.44 1.17
CA LEU A 75 5.93 -2.83 1.08
C LEU A 75 4.73 -3.78 1.18
N TRP A 76 4.90 -4.94 0.59
CA TRP A 76 4.00 -6.06 0.77
C TRP A 76 4.47 -6.90 1.94
N ILE A 77 3.54 -7.26 2.80
CA ILE A 77 3.81 -8.26 3.83
C ILE A 77 3.88 -9.62 3.14
N PRO A 78 4.99 -10.35 3.28
CA PRO A 78 5.16 -11.61 2.57
C PRO A 78 4.15 -12.67 3.02
N ASP A 79 3.58 -13.38 2.05
CA ASP A 79 2.88 -14.63 2.31
C ASP A 79 3.84 -15.71 2.82
N PRO A 80 3.32 -16.74 3.50
CA PRO A 80 4.10 -17.94 3.79
C PRO A 80 4.65 -18.56 2.51
N SER A 81 5.84 -19.15 2.61
CA SER A 81 6.47 -19.82 1.46
C SER A 81 5.50 -20.82 0.81
N PRO A 82 5.33 -20.78 -0.53
CA PRO A 82 4.39 -21.67 -1.21
C PRO A 82 4.81 -23.13 -1.11
N VAL A 83 3.84 -24.02 -0.93
CA VAL A 83 4.07 -25.45 -1.04
C VAL A 83 4.20 -25.82 -2.52
N ARG A 84 5.40 -26.21 -2.93
CA ARG A 84 5.73 -26.54 -4.32
C ARG A 84 5.12 -27.88 -4.75
N ASN A 85 4.58 -27.93 -5.97
CA ASN A 85 4.09 -29.14 -6.60
C ASN A 85 4.60 -29.21 -8.05
N ALA A 86 5.65 -29.99 -8.28
CA ALA A 86 6.32 -30.07 -9.56
C ALA A 86 5.39 -30.54 -10.72
N ALA A 87 4.43 -31.43 -10.45
CA ALA A 87 3.48 -31.88 -11.46
C ALA A 87 2.51 -30.75 -11.86
N HIS A 88 2.00 -30.02 -10.88
CA HIS A 88 1.13 -28.86 -11.14
C HIS A 88 1.88 -27.75 -11.84
N GLU A 89 3.09 -27.43 -11.41
CA GLU A 89 3.95 -26.44 -12.06
C GLU A 89 4.24 -26.78 -13.51
N LYS A 90 4.44 -28.07 -13.83
CA LYS A 90 4.59 -28.51 -15.22
C LYS A 90 3.33 -28.25 -16.05
N LEU A 91 2.14 -28.56 -15.52
CA LEU A 91 0.87 -28.29 -16.20
C LEU A 91 0.69 -26.78 -16.49
N VAL A 92 1.03 -25.93 -15.51
CA VAL A 92 0.96 -24.48 -15.68
C VAL A 92 1.94 -24.02 -16.76
N ARG A 93 3.19 -24.49 -16.76
CA ARG A 93 4.18 -24.15 -17.80
C ARG A 93 3.73 -24.61 -19.19
N ASP A 94 3.23 -25.83 -19.31
CA ASP A 94 2.72 -26.37 -20.58
C ASP A 94 1.55 -25.53 -21.11
N PHE A 95 0.65 -25.09 -20.23
CA PHE A 95 -0.46 -24.19 -20.60
C PHE A 95 0.07 -22.83 -21.07
N LEU A 96 0.96 -22.20 -20.32
CA LEU A 96 1.52 -20.88 -20.64
C LEU A 96 2.32 -20.89 -21.96
N ALA A 97 2.96 -22.00 -22.31
CA ALA A 97 3.71 -22.15 -23.57
C ALA A 97 2.83 -21.99 -24.84
N ASN A 98 1.51 -22.09 -24.71
CA ASN A 98 0.57 -21.83 -25.81
C ASN A 98 0.31 -20.32 -26.04
N TRP A 99 0.71 -19.46 -25.08
CA TRP A 99 0.35 -18.04 -25.07
C TRP A 99 1.55 -17.10 -25.09
N GLY A 100 2.77 -17.65 -24.93
CA GLY A 100 4.00 -16.87 -24.86
C GLY A 100 5.26 -17.71 -24.97
N PRO A 101 6.43 -17.13 -24.69
CA PRO A 101 7.69 -17.87 -24.65
C PRO A 101 7.63 -19.02 -23.65
N VAL A 102 8.39 -20.09 -23.93
CA VAL A 102 8.51 -21.23 -23.02
C VAL A 102 9.09 -20.77 -21.67
N VAL A 103 8.37 -21.05 -20.59
CA VAL A 103 8.81 -20.74 -19.23
C VAL A 103 9.86 -21.77 -18.79
N ALA A 104 11.02 -21.30 -18.33
CA ALA A 104 12.08 -22.15 -17.85
C ALA A 104 11.66 -23.01 -16.65
N GLN A 105 12.25 -24.18 -16.49
CA GLN A 105 11.88 -25.11 -15.42
C GLN A 105 12.19 -24.56 -14.02
N ASP A 106 13.22 -23.77 -13.91
CA ASP A 106 13.71 -23.11 -12.69
C ASP A 106 13.08 -21.73 -12.44
N ALA A 107 12.17 -21.27 -13.29
CA ALA A 107 11.53 -19.96 -13.12
C ALA A 107 10.80 -19.81 -11.77
N GLY A 108 10.28 -20.94 -11.23
CA GLY A 108 9.66 -20.98 -9.91
C GLY A 108 10.64 -20.91 -8.73
N ASP A 109 11.95 -20.93 -8.97
CA ASP A 109 12.99 -20.85 -7.93
C ASP A 109 13.43 -19.39 -7.68
N ALA A 110 12.88 -18.44 -8.45
CA ALA A 110 13.12 -17.02 -8.26
C ALA A 110 12.72 -16.60 -6.84
N ARG A 111 13.62 -15.87 -6.17
CA ARG A 111 13.37 -15.37 -4.82
C ARG A 111 13.02 -13.88 -4.89
N PRO A 112 11.96 -13.46 -4.19
CA PRO A 112 11.69 -12.04 -4.03
C PRO A 112 12.82 -11.38 -3.23
N PRO A 113 12.94 -10.03 -3.27
CA PRO A 113 13.86 -9.30 -2.40
C PRO A 113 13.64 -9.66 -0.93
N ASP A 114 14.72 -9.61 -0.15
CA ASP A 114 14.66 -9.87 1.29
C ASP A 114 13.81 -8.79 1.99
N PHE A 115 12.68 -9.19 2.55
CA PHE A 115 11.75 -8.31 3.24
C PHE A 115 12.38 -7.63 4.45
N THR A 116 13.23 -8.32 5.19
CA THR A 116 13.94 -7.74 6.34
C THR A 116 14.88 -6.62 5.86
N ALA A 117 15.63 -6.85 4.78
CA ALA A 117 16.48 -5.83 4.19
C ALA A 117 15.69 -4.64 3.64
N GLN A 118 14.47 -4.89 3.10
CA GLN A 118 13.56 -3.81 2.68
C GLN A 118 13.04 -3.00 3.88
N CYS A 119 12.67 -3.65 4.97
CA CYS A 119 12.29 -2.97 6.22
C CYS A 119 13.43 -2.09 6.75
N GLU A 120 14.67 -2.59 6.77
CA GLU A 120 15.84 -1.79 7.15
C GLU A 120 16.06 -0.60 6.20
N ALA A 121 15.79 -0.77 4.89
CA ALA A 121 15.85 0.32 3.93
C ALA A 121 14.84 1.43 4.22
N LEU A 122 13.63 1.09 4.68
CA LEU A 122 12.62 2.08 5.10
C LEU A 122 13.10 2.90 6.29
N LEU A 123 13.71 2.25 7.28
CA LEU A 123 14.25 2.94 8.46
C LEU A 123 15.45 3.82 8.11
N GLU A 124 16.28 3.41 7.16
CA GLU A 124 17.40 4.19 6.63
C GLU A 124 16.91 5.38 5.80
N ALA A 125 15.98 5.14 4.89
CA ALA A 125 15.41 6.14 4.00
C ALA A 125 14.56 7.18 4.75
N ARG A 126 13.96 6.82 5.90
CA ARG A 126 13.10 7.67 6.73
C ARG A 126 12.04 8.44 5.93
N PRO A 127 11.20 7.77 5.12
CA PRO A 127 10.09 8.48 4.48
C PRO A 127 9.14 9.02 5.55
N PRO A 128 8.38 10.10 5.28
CA PRO A 128 7.34 10.57 6.21
C PRO A 128 6.31 9.49 6.54
N ILE A 129 6.02 8.65 5.56
CA ILE A 129 5.00 7.61 5.66
C ILE A 129 5.53 6.30 5.06
N VAL A 130 5.28 5.21 5.76
CA VAL A 130 5.43 3.84 5.28
C VAL A 130 4.04 3.23 5.16
N SER A 131 3.78 2.47 4.11
CA SER A 131 2.52 1.72 4.01
C SER A 131 2.74 0.23 3.82
N SER A 132 1.75 -0.56 4.24
CA SER A 132 1.74 -2.01 4.05
C SER A 132 0.50 -2.44 3.27
N VAL A 133 0.61 -3.55 2.56
CA VAL A 133 -0.49 -4.25 1.91
C VAL A 133 -0.34 -5.75 2.15
N MET A 134 -1.45 -6.49 2.13
CA MET A 134 -1.52 -7.95 2.34
C MET A 134 -1.11 -8.39 3.76
N GLY A 135 -1.18 -7.52 4.74
CA GLY A 135 -0.89 -7.86 6.13
C GLY A 135 -0.39 -6.68 6.96
N LEU A 136 0.07 -7.01 8.15
CA LEU A 136 0.54 -6.06 9.15
C LEU A 136 2.04 -6.24 9.38
N TYR A 137 2.73 -5.15 9.68
CA TYR A 137 4.10 -5.21 10.19
C TYR A 137 4.14 -5.84 11.58
N SER A 138 5.28 -6.40 11.96
CA SER A 138 5.51 -6.86 13.33
C SER A 138 5.50 -5.69 14.32
N SER A 139 5.10 -5.94 15.55
CA SER A 139 5.10 -4.92 16.61
C SER A 139 6.46 -4.27 16.80
N GLU A 140 7.53 -5.07 16.74
CA GLU A 140 8.91 -4.57 16.82
C GLU A 140 9.24 -3.55 15.72
N PHE A 141 8.85 -3.84 14.49
CA PHE A 141 9.08 -2.91 13.38
C PHE A 141 8.22 -1.66 13.51
N VAL A 142 6.95 -1.80 13.92
CA VAL A 142 6.06 -0.65 14.19
C VAL A 142 6.63 0.26 15.26
N ASP A 143 7.18 -0.30 16.35
CA ASP A 143 7.82 0.49 17.42
C ASP A 143 9.05 1.26 16.88
N ARG A 144 9.83 0.64 15.98
CA ARG A 144 10.95 1.32 15.32
C ARG A 144 10.49 2.45 14.39
N LEU A 145 9.42 2.26 13.63
CA LEU A 145 8.82 3.33 12.82
C LEU A 145 8.41 4.52 13.69
N LYS A 146 7.69 4.24 14.78
CA LYS A 146 7.22 5.27 15.72
C LYS A 146 8.37 6.02 16.38
N SER A 147 9.43 5.31 16.78
CA SER A 147 10.62 5.95 17.40
C SER A 147 11.33 6.93 16.46
N LEU A 148 11.15 6.76 15.14
CA LEU A 148 11.69 7.63 14.10
C LEU A 148 10.69 8.69 13.61
N GLY A 149 9.47 8.72 14.16
CA GLY A 149 8.41 9.63 13.73
C GLY A 149 7.82 9.29 12.36
N ILE A 150 7.98 8.05 11.88
CA ILE A 150 7.46 7.57 10.60
C ILE A 150 6.03 7.07 10.83
N ALA A 151 5.06 7.65 10.11
CA ALA A 151 3.68 7.18 10.17
C ALA A 151 3.49 5.89 9.37
N TRP A 152 2.62 5.01 9.86
CA TRP A 152 2.26 3.77 9.17
C TRP A 152 0.82 3.79 8.67
N PHE A 153 0.64 3.62 7.36
CA PHE A 153 -0.65 3.46 6.69
C PHE A 153 -0.85 1.98 6.34
N ALA A 154 -1.89 1.35 6.88
CA ALA A 154 -2.19 -0.05 6.61
C ALA A 154 -3.31 -0.18 5.57
N ASN A 155 -3.05 -0.88 4.45
CA ASN A 155 -4.11 -1.22 3.49
C ASN A 155 -4.94 -2.38 4.03
N THR A 156 -6.27 -2.23 3.95
CA THR A 156 -7.25 -3.20 4.47
C THR A 156 -8.40 -3.33 3.49
N SER A 157 -9.04 -4.50 3.44
CA SER A 157 -10.17 -4.79 2.56
C SER A 157 -11.46 -5.16 3.32
N THR A 158 -11.38 -5.27 4.65
CA THR A 158 -12.51 -5.60 5.53
C THR A 158 -12.50 -4.77 6.81
N VAL A 159 -13.65 -4.68 7.48
CA VAL A 159 -13.76 -4.05 8.81
C VAL A 159 -12.89 -4.78 9.85
N ALA A 160 -12.81 -6.10 9.77
CA ALA A 160 -12.00 -6.90 10.70
C ALA A 160 -10.51 -6.57 10.56
N GLU A 161 -10.00 -6.49 9.32
CA GLU A 161 -8.63 -6.10 9.04
C GLU A 161 -8.33 -4.68 9.50
N SER A 162 -9.28 -3.75 9.30
CA SER A 162 -9.12 -2.35 9.74
C SER A 162 -8.98 -2.23 11.26
N LYS A 163 -9.78 -2.99 12.01
CA LYS A 163 -9.65 -3.07 13.47
C LYS A 163 -8.33 -3.70 13.90
N ALA A 164 -7.90 -4.75 13.19
CA ALA A 164 -6.60 -5.39 13.48
C ALA A 164 -5.44 -4.43 13.20
N ALA A 165 -5.50 -3.66 12.12
CA ALA A 165 -4.49 -2.66 11.79
C ALA A 165 -4.42 -1.53 12.86
N GLU A 166 -5.57 -1.01 13.29
CA GLU A 166 -5.63 -0.04 14.39
C GLU A 166 -5.02 -0.60 15.68
N ALA A 167 -5.42 -1.82 16.06
CA ALA A 167 -4.90 -2.49 17.25
C ALA A 167 -3.39 -2.76 17.18
N ALA A 168 -2.85 -3.02 15.98
CA ALA A 168 -1.43 -3.17 15.73
C ALA A 168 -0.65 -1.83 15.71
N GLY A 169 -1.34 -0.71 15.79
CA GLY A 169 -0.75 0.62 15.90
C GLY A 169 -0.59 1.36 14.58
N ALA A 170 -1.37 1.04 13.55
CA ALA A 170 -1.44 1.85 12.33
C ALA A 170 -1.91 3.27 12.66
N ASP A 171 -1.38 4.26 11.96
CA ASP A 171 -1.79 5.67 12.09
C ASP A 171 -2.98 6.02 11.21
N VAL A 172 -3.15 5.26 10.13
CA VAL A 172 -4.22 5.42 9.12
C VAL A 172 -4.54 4.05 8.53
N VAL A 173 -5.81 3.79 8.25
CA VAL A 173 -6.21 2.67 7.39
C VAL A 173 -6.54 3.15 5.99
N VAL A 174 -6.01 2.45 4.98
CA VAL A 174 -6.34 2.65 3.57
C VAL A 174 -7.31 1.56 3.16
N VAL A 175 -8.58 1.91 3.00
CA VAL A 175 -9.69 0.97 2.79
C VAL A 175 -9.85 0.70 1.31
N GLN A 176 -9.56 -0.52 0.89
CA GLN A 176 -9.60 -0.94 -0.50
C GLN A 176 -10.93 -1.59 -0.86
N GLY A 177 -11.73 -0.87 -1.65
CA GLY A 177 -12.96 -1.42 -2.25
C GLY A 177 -12.66 -2.43 -3.36
N MET A 178 -13.65 -3.25 -3.71
CA MET A 178 -13.54 -4.24 -4.79
C MET A 178 -13.31 -3.59 -6.17
N GLU A 179 -13.57 -2.31 -6.31
CA GLU A 179 -13.38 -1.53 -7.53
C GLU A 179 -11.91 -1.16 -7.79
N ALA A 180 -11.03 -1.38 -6.82
CA ALA A 180 -9.61 -1.08 -6.96
C ALA A 180 -8.96 -2.00 -8.00
N GLY A 181 -8.11 -1.43 -8.83
CA GLY A 181 -7.22 -2.18 -9.71
C GLY A 181 -6.05 -2.82 -8.96
N GLY A 182 -5.34 -3.72 -9.64
CA GLY A 182 -4.19 -4.41 -9.08
C GLY A 182 -4.58 -5.55 -8.14
N HIS A 183 -3.68 -5.87 -7.20
CA HIS A 183 -3.89 -6.98 -6.27
C HIS A 183 -4.90 -6.63 -5.18
N ARG A 184 -5.65 -7.65 -4.76
CA ARG A 184 -6.52 -7.56 -3.58
C ARG A 184 -5.65 -7.51 -2.33
N GLY A 185 -5.81 -6.45 -1.53
CA GLY A 185 -4.98 -6.20 -0.35
C GLY A 185 -5.41 -6.91 0.93
N CYS A 186 -6.23 -7.98 0.83
CA CYS A 186 -6.67 -8.75 2.00
C CYS A 186 -5.50 -9.46 2.70
N PHE A 187 -5.63 -9.69 4.01
CA PHE A 187 -4.59 -10.34 4.81
C PHE A 187 -4.52 -11.86 4.62
N ASP A 188 -5.61 -12.48 4.15
CA ASP A 188 -5.71 -13.89 3.86
C ASP A 188 -6.09 -14.08 2.39
N SER A 189 -5.11 -14.45 1.57
CA SER A 189 -5.29 -14.62 0.12
C SER A 189 -6.35 -15.67 -0.25
N ILE A 190 -6.58 -16.68 0.62
CA ILE A 190 -7.60 -17.73 0.42
C ILE A 190 -9.02 -17.14 0.48
N LYS A 191 -9.21 -16.06 1.24
CA LYS A 191 -10.50 -15.38 1.40
C LYS A 191 -10.75 -14.28 0.38
N ALA A 192 -9.75 -13.90 -0.40
CA ALA A 192 -9.77 -12.74 -1.28
C ALA A 192 -11.02 -12.63 -2.16
N GLU A 193 -11.46 -13.75 -2.75
CA GLU A 193 -12.64 -13.79 -3.62
C GLU A 193 -13.97 -13.70 -2.86
N ARG A 194 -14.01 -14.12 -1.61
CA ARG A 194 -15.24 -14.19 -0.80
C ARG A 194 -15.49 -12.95 0.03
N GLU A 195 -14.44 -12.18 0.32
CA GLU A 195 -14.48 -10.98 1.15
C GLU A 195 -14.43 -9.68 0.32
N MET A 196 -14.90 -9.74 -0.93
CA MET A 196 -15.00 -8.55 -1.78
C MET A 196 -16.17 -7.66 -1.35
N VAL A 197 -15.86 -6.43 -0.94
CA VAL A 197 -16.85 -5.42 -0.55
C VAL A 197 -16.66 -4.18 -1.41
N GLY A 198 -17.76 -3.64 -1.94
CA GLY A 198 -17.75 -2.37 -2.69
C GLY A 198 -17.40 -1.19 -1.79
N LEU A 199 -16.66 -0.22 -2.34
CA LEU A 199 -16.11 0.91 -1.60
C LEU A 199 -17.18 1.72 -0.87
N ALA A 200 -18.32 1.97 -1.51
CA ALA A 200 -19.43 2.74 -0.94
C ALA A 200 -20.07 2.09 0.31
N ALA A 201 -19.97 0.76 0.43
CA ALA A 201 -20.44 0.05 1.63
C ALA A 201 -19.32 -0.11 2.66
N LEU A 202 -18.08 -0.31 2.21
CA LEU A 202 -16.95 -0.60 3.08
C LEU A 202 -16.50 0.63 3.87
N VAL A 203 -16.39 1.80 3.21
CA VAL A 203 -15.87 3.02 3.87
C VAL A 203 -16.67 3.40 5.09
N PRO A 204 -18.01 3.59 5.05
CA PRO A 204 -18.77 3.98 6.23
C PRO A 204 -18.70 2.91 7.33
N ALA A 205 -18.72 1.62 6.98
CA ALA A 205 -18.61 0.55 7.95
C ALA A 205 -17.26 0.54 8.68
N VAL A 206 -16.17 0.92 8.01
CA VAL A 206 -14.85 1.07 8.62
C VAL A 206 -14.78 2.36 9.45
N VAL A 207 -15.27 3.48 8.92
CA VAL A 207 -15.31 4.77 9.66
C VAL A 207 -16.02 4.63 11.00
N ASP A 208 -17.13 3.86 11.04
CA ASP A 208 -17.86 3.60 12.30
C ASP A 208 -17.12 2.63 13.24
N ALA A 209 -16.16 1.87 12.72
CA ALA A 209 -15.52 0.76 13.45
C ALA A 209 -14.15 1.10 14.03
N VAL A 210 -13.45 2.11 13.50
CA VAL A 210 -12.11 2.53 13.94
C VAL A 210 -12.09 4.01 14.34
N ARG A 211 -11.06 4.42 15.09
CA ARG A 211 -10.87 5.80 15.56
C ARG A 211 -9.78 6.57 14.80
N ILE A 212 -8.94 5.84 14.06
CA ILE A 212 -7.88 6.44 13.24
C ILE A 212 -8.45 6.90 11.89
N PRO A 213 -7.79 7.84 11.19
CA PRO A 213 -8.25 8.31 9.88
C PRO A 213 -8.39 7.17 8.86
N VAL A 214 -9.39 7.31 7.99
CA VAL A 214 -9.70 6.36 6.93
C VAL A 214 -9.46 7.02 5.58
N VAL A 215 -8.70 6.37 4.71
CA VAL A 215 -8.46 6.76 3.31
C VAL A 215 -9.19 5.78 2.40
N ALA A 216 -10.06 6.27 1.54
CA ALA A 216 -10.77 5.45 0.56
C ALA A 216 -9.90 5.20 -0.67
N THR A 217 -9.82 3.95 -1.15
CA THR A 217 -9.13 3.60 -2.40
C THR A 217 -9.92 2.58 -3.21
N GLY A 218 -10.04 2.83 -4.51
CA GLY A 218 -10.73 1.97 -5.48
C GLY A 218 -11.77 2.73 -6.30
N GLY A 219 -11.64 2.74 -7.61
CA GLY A 219 -12.61 3.31 -8.53
C GLY A 219 -12.81 4.83 -8.49
N ILE A 220 -11.99 5.58 -7.76
CA ILE A 220 -12.08 7.04 -7.64
C ILE A 220 -11.30 7.66 -8.79
N ALA A 221 -12.00 8.13 -9.84
CA ALA A 221 -11.38 8.57 -11.08
C ALA A 221 -11.46 10.08 -11.32
N ASP A 222 -12.41 10.78 -10.70
CA ASP A 222 -12.64 12.21 -10.90
C ASP A 222 -13.12 12.91 -9.61
N GLY A 223 -13.37 14.24 -9.71
CA GLY A 223 -13.80 15.05 -8.58
C GLY A 223 -15.15 14.62 -7.97
N ARG A 224 -16.02 13.95 -8.73
CA ARG A 224 -17.31 13.41 -8.21
C ARG A 224 -17.03 12.24 -7.28
N GLY A 225 -16.12 11.34 -7.69
CA GLY A 225 -15.68 10.23 -6.86
C GLY A 225 -14.99 10.71 -5.57
N VAL A 226 -14.16 11.76 -5.66
CA VAL A 226 -13.55 12.38 -4.48
C VAL A 226 -14.61 12.95 -3.54
N ALA A 227 -15.58 13.71 -4.07
CA ALA A 227 -16.67 14.26 -3.27
C ALA A 227 -17.53 13.16 -2.60
N ALA A 228 -17.81 12.07 -3.32
CA ALA A 228 -18.53 10.93 -2.77
C ALA A 228 -17.73 10.25 -1.63
N ALA A 229 -16.45 9.98 -1.83
CA ALA A 229 -15.60 9.37 -0.80
C ALA A 229 -15.49 10.26 0.46
N LEU A 230 -15.41 11.57 0.31
CA LEU A 230 -15.36 12.51 1.43
C LEU A 230 -16.71 12.65 2.18
N ALA A 231 -17.82 12.25 1.55
CA ALA A 231 -19.14 12.27 2.17
C ALA A 231 -19.43 11.01 3.02
N LEU A 232 -18.72 9.91 2.77
CA LEU A 232 -18.83 8.65 3.49
C LEU A 232 -18.02 8.67 4.79
#